data_21fe70df926269e9f41cf5f197932214
#
_entry.id   21fe70df926269e9f41cf5f197932214
#
_cell.length_a   1.000
_cell.length_b   1.000
_cell.length_c   1.000
_cell.angle_alpha   90.00
_cell.angle_beta   90.00
_cell.angle_gamma   90.00
#
_symmetry.space_group_name_H-M   'P 1'
#
loop_
_entity.id
_entity.type
_entity.pdbx_description
1 polymer ?
#
loop_
_entity_poly.entity_id
_entity_poly.type
_entity_poly.pdbx_seq_one_letter_code
_entity_poly.pdbx_strand_id
1 'polypeptide(L)'
;MATPLSDTPLSPLRTVAVVGLGTMGTGIAEVLAAAGRDVIGIDVSEAQAAKCVAALEASTARAVARGRLTGAQREELLARVTTGTDLSAAAPADLVIEVAPESYEIKQQIFRELDGVVRPETVLATGTNALSVTRLAADSAHPERVLGMHFFNPAPAMKLVEVVSSVLTAPAAVTAVTDLALDLGKEPVAVGDRPGFVADGLLFGYLNQAAAMYEARYASREDIDAAMRLGCGLPMGPLALLDLIGVDTARTVLDAMYAASRDRLHAPAPILKQLSEAGLTGRKAGRGFYTYEAPGSGTVVADALTPREDGPSAAGRPVRAVGVAGSGTMASGIAEVFAKAGFEVVLAARSEEKARAAKARIGRSLSRSVDRGRMTAEAAAGTLGLIRPTGTYDDFADVDLAVEAVAEDLEVKRQLFATLDKVCKPGAVLATTTSSLPVVACARATSRPQDVIGMHFFNPAPAMKLVEV
;
A
#
# COMPACT_ATOMS: atom_id res chain seq x y z
N MET A 1 -8.32 -0.33 -46.61
CA MET A 1 -8.53 -1.35 -45.56
C MET A 1 -7.16 -1.87 -45.24
N ALA A 2 -6.62 -1.51 -44.08
CA ALA A 2 -5.36 -2.07 -43.59
C ALA A 2 -5.59 -3.56 -43.26
N THR A 3 -4.68 -4.42 -43.67
CA THR A 3 -4.72 -5.83 -43.32
C THR A 3 -4.53 -5.92 -41.80
N PRO A 4 -5.44 -6.56 -41.04
CA PRO A 4 -5.25 -6.67 -39.61
C PRO A 4 -3.90 -7.39 -39.36
N LEU A 5 -3.16 -6.99 -38.30
CA LEU A 5 -2.03 -7.76 -37.82
C LEU A 5 -2.53 -9.20 -37.68
N SER A 6 -2.00 -10.10 -38.53
CA SER A 6 -2.39 -11.50 -38.48
C SER A 6 -2.00 -12.07 -37.13
N ASP A 7 -2.61 -13.18 -36.69
CA ASP A 7 -2.21 -13.97 -35.50
C ASP A 7 -0.74 -14.50 -35.58
N THR A 8 0.04 -13.99 -36.52
CA THR A 8 1.45 -14.31 -36.69
C THR A 8 2.24 -13.70 -35.56
N PRO A 9 3.05 -14.47 -34.84
CA PRO A 9 3.94 -13.94 -33.80
C PRO A 9 4.81 -12.81 -34.34
N LEU A 10 4.85 -11.70 -33.61
CA LEU A 10 5.76 -10.59 -33.93
C LEU A 10 7.21 -11.05 -33.75
N SER A 11 8.13 -10.44 -34.52
CA SER A 11 9.57 -10.68 -34.37
C SER A 11 10.00 -10.28 -32.95
N PRO A 12 11.07 -10.89 -32.41
CA PRO A 12 11.61 -10.50 -31.10
C PRO A 12 11.88 -8.99 -31.01
N LEU A 13 11.37 -8.35 -29.98
CA LEU A 13 11.54 -6.91 -29.73
C LEU A 13 12.98 -6.63 -29.27
N ARG A 14 13.90 -6.40 -30.22
CA ARG A 14 15.34 -6.22 -29.96
C ARG A 14 15.73 -4.76 -29.79
N THR A 15 15.23 -3.91 -30.67
CA THR A 15 15.47 -2.46 -30.64
C THR A 15 14.26 -1.75 -30.09
N VAL A 16 14.44 -1.03 -28.98
CA VAL A 16 13.35 -0.35 -28.29
C VAL A 16 13.63 1.15 -28.22
N ALA A 17 12.74 1.98 -28.75
CA ALA A 17 12.81 3.40 -28.53
C ALA A 17 12.05 3.79 -27.25
N VAL A 18 12.62 4.71 -26.46
CA VAL A 18 11.99 5.28 -25.26
C VAL A 18 11.83 6.77 -25.48
N VAL A 19 10.58 7.24 -25.58
CA VAL A 19 10.26 8.65 -25.82
C VAL A 19 9.84 9.32 -24.51
N GLY A 20 10.62 10.32 -24.08
CA GLY A 20 10.54 10.95 -22.77
C GLY A 20 11.58 10.35 -21.81
N LEU A 21 12.67 11.11 -21.58
CA LEU A 21 13.81 10.67 -20.76
C LEU A 21 13.80 11.26 -19.34
N GLY A 22 12.60 11.47 -18.79
CA GLY A 22 12.41 11.78 -17.37
C GLY A 22 12.81 10.61 -16.47
N THR A 23 12.40 10.66 -15.20
CA THR A 23 12.72 9.62 -14.19
C THR A 23 12.28 8.22 -14.65
N MET A 24 11.06 8.10 -15.21
CA MET A 24 10.54 6.81 -15.67
C MET A 24 11.26 6.33 -16.91
N GLY A 25 11.38 7.17 -17.95
CA GLY A 25 12.04 6.78 -19.21
C GLY A 25 13.51 6.39 -19.02
N THR A 26 14.24 7.11 -18.19
CA THR A 26 15.61 6.75 -17.80
C THR A 26 15.66 5.36 -17.12
N GLY A 27 14.76 5.10 -16.18
CA GLY A 27 14.69 3.80 -15.51
C GLY A 27 14.29 2.65 -16.43
N ILE A 28 13.37 2.91 -17.38
CA ILE A 28 12.96 1.93 -18.40
C ILE A 28 14.12 1.63 -19.35
N ALA A 29 14.86 2.66 -19.81
CA ALA A 29 16.05 2.49 -20.64
C ALA A 29 17.11 1.63 -19.92
N GLU A 30 17.34 1.84 -18.63
CA GLU A 30 18.24 1.01 -17.83
C GLU A 30 17.81 -0.46 -17.82
N VAL A 31 16.53 -0.73 -17.57
CA VAL A 31 15.99 -2.11 -17.52
C VAL A 31 16.12 -2.80 -18.87
N LEU A 32 15.79 -2.13 -19.96
CA LEU A 32 15.90 -2.65 -21.33
C LEU A 32 17.34 -2.99 -21.68
N ALA A 33 18.26 -2.05 -21.46
CA ALA A 33 19.69 -2.24 -21.76
C ALA A 33 20.31 -3.35 -20.89
N ALA A 34 19.92 -3.45 -19.62
CA ALA A 34 20.35 -4.53 -18.73
C ALA A 34 19.91 -5.92 -19.20
N ALA A 35 18.78 -6.01 -19.90
CA ALA A 35 18.28 -7.24 -20.51
C ALA A 35 18.81 -7.46 -21.96
N GLY A 36 19.82 -6.68 -22.37
CA GLY A 36 20.49 -6.86 -23.68
C GLY A 36 19.72 -6.29 -24.87
N ARG A 37 18.76 -5.36 -24.65
CA ARG A 37 18.05 -4.66 -25.73
C ARG A 37 18.86 -3.42 -26.16
N ASP A 38 18.83 -3.11 -27.44
CA ASP A 38 19.37 -1.85 -27.96
C ASP A 38 18.33 -0.74 -27.74
N VAL A 39 18.73 0.35 -27.08
CA VAL A 39 17.82 1.39 -26.63
C VAL A 39 18.11 2.70 -27.32
N ILE A 40 17.06 3.30 -27.90
CA ILE A 40 17.10 4.63 -28.52
C ILE A 40 16.28 5.57 -27.62
N GLY A 41 16.96 6.33 -26.77
CA GLY A 41 16.33 7.31 -25.91
C GLY A 41 16.08 8.63 -26.65
N ILE A 42 14.87 9.13 -26.60
CA ILE A 42 14.46 10.35 -27.31
C ILE A 42 13.78 11.31 -26.35
N ASP A 43 14.23 12.57 -26.30
CA ASP A 43 13.59 13.65 -25.55
C ASP A 43 13.63 14.95 -26.35
N VAL A 44 12.72 15.86 -26.09
CA VAL A 44 12.69 17.18 -26.77
C VAL A 44 13.87 18.08 -26.41
N SER A 45 14.64 17.74 -25.39
CA SER A 45 15.72 18.54 -24.81
C SER A 45 17.04 17.76 -24.76
N GLU A 46 18.07 18.28 -25.40
CA GLU A 46 19.45 17.72 -25.26
C GLU A 46 19.90 17.70 -23.80
N ALA A 47 19.52 18.73 -23.03
CA ALA A 47 19.83 18.76 -21.60
C ALA A 47 19.20 17.60 -20.83
N GLN A 48 17.97 17.19 -21.20
CA GLN A 48 17.31 16.03 -20.59
C GLN A 48 17.92 14.71 -21.05
N ALA A 49 18.29 14.60 -22.32
CA ALA A 49 19.03 13.45 -22.85
C ALA A 49 20.38 13.27 -22.13
N ALA A 50 21.13 14.35 -21.93
CA ALA A 50 22.38 14.31 -21.15
C ALA A 50 22.17 13.93 -19.68
N LYS A 51 21.10 14.43 -19.03
CA LYS A 51 20.72 14.03 -17.66
C LYS A 51 20.38 12.53 -17.57
N CYS A 52 19.73 11.98 -18.59
CA CYS A 52 19.46 10.54 -18.65
C CYS A 52 20.76 9.74 -18.66
N VAL A 53 21.70 10.08 -19.51
CA VAL A 53 23.03 9.40 -19.56
C VAL A 53 23.74 9.48 -18.20
N ALA A 54 23.83 10.67 -17.62
CA ALA A 54 24.45 10.85 -16.30
C ALA A 54 23.75 10.05 -15.19
N ALA A 55 22.42 9.95 -15.24
CA ALA A 55 21.66 9.15 -14.27
C ALA A 55 21.89 7.64 -14.44
N LEU A 56 21.97 7.15 -15.68
CA LEU A 56 22.33 5.76 -16.00
C LEU A 56 23.74 5.42 -15.49
N GLU A 57 24.72 6.30 -15.75
CA GLU A 57 26.08 6.14 -15.25
C GLU A 57 26.14 6.06 -13.72
N ALA A 58 25.43 6.96 -13.04
CA ALA A 58 25.36 6.99 -11.58
C ALA A 58 24.62 5.77 -11.01
N SER A 59 23.52 5.33 -11.63
CA SER A 59 22.75 4.15 -11.20
C SER A 59 23.57 2.88 -11.32
N THR A 60 24.17 2.65 -12.50
CA THR A 60 24.98 1.47 -12.78
C THR A 60 26.28 1.44 -11.97
N ALA A 61 26.91 2.60 -11.69
CA ALA A 61 28.06 2.68 -10.78
C ALA A 61 27.68 2.24 -9.35
N ARG A 62 26.51 2.64 -8.85
CA ARG A 62 25.99 2.16 -7.54
C ARG A 62 25.70 0.67 -7.56
N ALA A 63 25.24 0.12 -8.68
CA ALA A 63 25.00 -1.32 -8.84
C ALA A 63 26.31 -2.11 -8.80
N VAL A 64 27.37 -1.62 -9.43
CA VAL A 64 28.72 -2.20 -9.36
C VAL A 64 29.26 -2.14 -7.92
N ALA A 65 29.18 -0.99 -7.26
CA ALA A 65 29.63 -0.83 -5.87
C ALA A 65 28.91 -1.77 -4.88
N ARG A 66 27.68 -2.19 -5.20
CA ARG A 66 26.87 -3.14 -4.41
C ARG A 66 27.04 -4.60 -4.86
N GLY A 67 27.95 -4.89 -5.81
CA GLY A 67 28.17 -6.23 -6.34
C GLY A 67 27.02 -6.81 -7.16
N ARG A 68 26.10 -5.95 -7.66
CA ARG A 68 24.97 -6.37 -8.49
C ARG A 68 25.29 -6.42 -9.98
N LEU A 69 26.32 -5.69 -10.41
CA LEU A 69 26.88 -5.70 -11.75
C LEU A 69 28.39 -5.78 -11.67
N THR A 70 29.01 -6.37 -12.68
CA THR A 70 30.47 -6.25 -12.93
C THR A 70 30.76 -4.98 -13.73
N GLY A 71 32.03 -4.54 -13.75
CA GLY A 71 32.46 -3.42 -14.61
C GLY A 71 32.16 -3.67 -16.09
N ALA A 72 32.44 -4.87 -16.58
CA ALA A 72 32.19 -5.25 -17.97
C ALA A 72 30.69 -5.23 -18.33
N GLN A 73 29.82 -5.74 -17.45
CA GLN A 73 28.36 -5.67 -17.64
C GLN A 73 27.83 -4.22 -17.65
N ARG A 74 28.43 -3.34 -16.84
CA ARG A 74 28.10 -1.91 -16.85
C ARG A 74 28.47 -1.26 -18.19
N GLU A 75 29.69 -1.53 -18.70
CA GLU A 75 30.14 -1.00 -20.00
C GLU A 75 29.25 -1.49 -21.15
N GLU A 76 28.93 -2.77 -21.16
CA GLU A 76 27.99 -3.35 -22.14
C GLU A 76 26.60 -2.70 -22.09
N LEU A 77 26.01 -2.52 -20.88
CA LEU A 77 24.75 -1.88 -20.71
C LEU A 77 24.76 -0.44 -21.24
N LEU A 78 25.75 0.35 -20.87
CA LEU A 78 25.83 1.74 -21.30
C LEU A 78 26.04 1.86 -22.82
N ALA A 79 26.81 0.94 -23.45
CA ALA A 79 27.01 0.91 -24.90
C ALA A 79 25.74 0.61 -25.70
N ARG A 80 24.71 0.01 -25.07
CA ARG A 80 23.42 -0.27 -25.71
C ARG A 80 22.47 0.91 -25.74
N VAL A 81 22.77 2.00 -25.05
CA VAL A 81 21.88 3.17 -24.96
C VAL A 81 22.45 4.31 -25.80
N THR A 82 21.68 4.72 -26.78
CA THR A 82 21.90 5.96 -27.53
C THR A 82 20.82 6.99 -27.16
N THR A 83 21.16 8.27 -27.12
CA THR A 83 20.18 9.31 -26.80
C THR A 83 20.22 10.43 -27.81
N GLY A 84 19.09 11.07 -28.08
CA GLY A 84 18.96 12.18 -29.01
C GLY A 84 17.64 12.94 -28.86
N THR A 85 17.42 13.88 -29.76
CA THR A 85 16.22 14.75 -29.73
C THR A 85 15.33 14.59 -30.97
N ASP A 86 15.76 13.81 -31.94
CA ASP A 86 15.02 13.61 -33.19
C ASP A 86 14.18 12.33 -33.11
N LEU A 87 12.86 12.49 -33.25
CA LEU A 87 11.92 11.37 -33.21
C LEU A 87 12.13 10.39 -34.37
N SER A 88 12.72 10.85 -35.48
CA SER A 88 13.06 10.00 -36.64
C SER A 88 14.05 8.89 -36.29
N ALA A 89 14.82 9.04 -35.23
CA ALA A 89 15.69 7.98 -34.71
C ALA A 89 14.94 6.70 -34.28
N ALA A 90 13.63 6.78 -34.04
CA ALA A 90 12.79 5.63 -33.72
C ALA A 90 12.51 4.71 -34.92
N ALA A 91 12.84 5.11 -36.16
CA ALA A 91 12.53 4.34 -37.37
C ALA A 91 12.93 2.86 -37.34
N PRO A 92 14.10 2.44 -36.81
CA PRO A 92 14.49 1.02 -36.72
C PRO A 92 13.85 0.27 -35.55
N ALA A 93 13.09 0.92 -34.67
CA ALA A 93 12.57 0.29 -33.46
C ALA A 93 11.53 -0.80 -33.75
N ASP A 94 11.57 -1.88 -32.98
CA ASP A 94 10.55 -2.92 -32.96
C ASP A 94 9.41 -2.54 -32.01
N LEU A 95 9.73 -1.77 -30.97
CA LEU A 95 8.81 -1.25 -29.96
C LEU A 95 9.17 0.21 -29.64
N VAL A 96 8.19 1.06 -29.50
CA VAL A 96 8.34 2.39 -28.90
C VAL A 96 7.60 2.42 -27.56
N ILE A 97 8.28 2.83 -26.49
CA ILE A 97 7.66 3.07 -25.18
C ILE A 97 7.63 4.58 -24.94
N GLU A 98 6.46 5.18 -25.00
CA GLU A 98 6.25 6.59 -24.78
C GLU A 98 5.95 6.86 -23.29
N VAL A 99 6.74 7.71 -22.65
CA VAL A 99 6.62 8.12 -21.25
C VAL A 99 6.84 9.65 -21.09
N ALA A 100 6.34 10.41 -22.07
CA ALA A 100 6.28 11.86 -22.04
C ALA A 100 5.28 12.35 -20.96
N PRO A 101 5.19 13.68 -20.71
CA PRO A 101 4.25 14.21 -19.72
C PRO A 101 2.81 13.73 -19.90
N GLU A 102 2.10 13.57 -18.77
CA GLU A 102 0.74 13.03 -18.71
C GLU A 102 -0.29 14.05 -19.26
N SER A 103 -0.21 14.33 -20.56
CA SER A 103 -1.16 15.12 -21.35
C SER A 103 -1.58 14.34 -22.58
N TYR A 104 -2.90 14.24 -22.77
CA TYR A 104 -3.46 13.58 -23.94
C TYR A 104 -2.96 14.19 -25.26
N GLU A 105 -2.94 15.51 -25.34
CA GLU A 105 -2.54 16.25 -26.54
C GLU A 105 -1.08 15.98 -26.91
N ILE A 106 -0.18 15.95 -25.89
CA ILE A 106 1.25 15.67 -26.11
C ILE A 106 1.41 14.23 -26.62
N LYS A 107 0.78 13.26 -25.92
CA LYS A 107 0.89 11.84 -26.30
C LYS A 107 0.27 11.58 -27.69
N GLN A 108 -0.87 12.17 -27.96
CA GLN A 108 -1.52 12.10 -29.29
C GLN A 108 -0.60 12.62 -30.39
N GLN A 109 0.04 13.77 -30.18
CA GLN A 109 0.97 14.33 -31.16
C GLN A 109 2.16 13.38 -31.40
N ILE A 110 2.78 12.85 -30.35
CA ILE A 110 3.87 11.89 -30.44
C ILE A 110 3.45 10.66 -31.25
N PHE A 111 2.27 10.09 -30.98
CA PHE A 111 1.79 8.91 -31.69
C PHE A 111 1.55 9.18 -33.18
N ARG A 112 1.00 10.35 -33.52
CA ARG A 112 0.82 10.74 -34.92
C ARG A 112 2.15 10.92 -35.66
N GLU A 113 3.14 11.52 -35.03
CA GLU A 113 4.48 11.66 -35.60
C GLU A 113 5.16 10.31 -35.78
N LEU A 114 5.05 9.40 -34.77
CA LEU A 114 5.58 8.04 -34.82
C LEU A 114 4.94 7.21 -35.94
N ASP A 115 3.65 7.38 -36.23
CA ASP A 115 2.97 6.69 -37.32
C ASP A 115 3.61 6.98 -38.69
N GLY A 116 4.23 8.15 -38.85
CA GLY A 116 4.96 8.54 -40.08
C GLY A 116 6.42 8.15 -40.09
N VAL A 117 6.97 7.70 -38.95
CA VAL A 117 8.40 7.42 -38.77
C VAL A 117 8.69 5.92 -38.70
N VAL A 118 7.92 5.18 -37.88
CA VAL A 118 8.20 3.76 -37.62
C VAL A 118 7.51 2.85 -38.64
N ARG A 119 7.97 1.60 -38.69
CA ARG A 119 7.38 0.58 -39.56
C ARG A 119 5.95 0.24 -39.14
N PRO A 120 5.07 -0.19 -40.06
CA PRO A 120 3.69 -0.54 -39.72
C PRO A 120 3.54 -1.64 -38.65
N GLU A 121 4.50 -2.55 -38.55
CA GLU A 121 4.54 -3.63 -37.57
C GLU A 121 5.14 -3.24 -36.21
N THR A 122 5.75 -2.06 -36.09
CA THR A 122 6.32 -1.58 -34.81
C THR A 122 5.22 -1.40 -33.77
N VAL A 123 5.38 -2.00 -32.61
CA VAL A 123 4.46 -1.84 -31.49
C VAL A 123 4.63 -0.46 -30.85
N LEU A 124 3.53 0.21 -30.52
CA LEU A 124 3.53 1.49 -29.82
C LEU A 124 2.92 1.31 -28.43
N ALA A 125 3.72 1.49 -27.40
CA ALA A 125 3.28 1.40 -26.02
C ALA A 125 3.28 2.78 -25.37
N THR A 126 2.22 3.14 -24.64
CA THR A 126 2.21 4.31 -23.77
C THR A 126 2.40 3.91 -22.32
N GLY A 127 3.21 4.66 -21.58
CA GLY A 127 3.40 4.51 -20.14
C GLY A 127 2.50 5.42 -19.31
N THR A 128 1.32 5.76 -19.81
CA THR A 128 0.34 6.57 -19.08
C THR A 128 -0.13 5.89 -17.80
N ASN A 129 -0.45 6.67 -16.78
CA ASN A 129 -1.05 6.18 -15.53
C ASN A 129 -2.59 6.17 -15.59
N ALA A 130 -3.19 7.13 -16.35
CA ALA A 130 -4.62 7.36 -16.25
C ALA A 130 -5.32 7.72 -17.57
N LEU A 131 -4.57 8.02 -18.64
CA LEU A 131 -5.17 8.36 -19.92
C LEU A 131 -5.65 7.10 -20.64
N SER A 132 -6.73 7.23 -21.42
CA SER A 132 -7.29 6.11 -22.18
C SER A 132 -6.36 5.65 -23.29
N VAL A 133 -5.89 4.41 -23.18
CA VAL A 133 -5.12 3.73 -24.22
C VAL A 133 -5.97 3.53 -25.48
N THR A 134 -7.25 3.23 -25.32
CA THR A 134 -8.23 3.09 -26.42
C THR A 134 -8.31 4.37 -27.25
N ARG A 135 -8.36 5.52 -26.57
CA ARG A 135 -8.44 6.81 -27.28
C ARG A 135 -7.16 7.12 -28.02
N LEU A 136 -5.98 6.85 -27.44
CA LEU A 136 -4.70 7.01 -28.13
C LEU A 136 -4.59 6.04 -29.32
N ALA A 137 -5.03 4.80 -29.16
CA ALA A 137 -5.06 3.82 -30.25
C ALA A 137 -5.96 4.26 -31.41
N ALA A 138 -7.14 4.78 -31.10
CA ALA A 138 -8.10 5.24 -32.14
C ALA A 138 -7.57 6.41 -32.97
N ASP A 139 -6.64 7.19 -32.44
CA ASP A 139 -6.00 8.31 -33.15
C ASP A 139 -4.75 7.89 -33.94
N SER A 140 -4.24 6.66 -33.76
CA SER A 140 -3.11 6.11 -34.53
C SER A 140 -3.58 5.56 -35.89
N ALA A 141 -2.70 5.59 -36.88
CA ALA A 141 -2.93 4.97 -38.18
C ALA A 141 -3.05 3.43 -38.10
N HIS A 142 -2.48 2.84 -37.08
CA HIS A 142 -2.44 1.40 -36.82
C HIS A 142 -2.87 1.08 -35.39
N PRO A 143 -4.16 1.24 -35.04
CA PRO A 143 -4.66 1.09 -33.67
C PRO A 143 -4.41 -0.30 -33.06
N GLU A 144 -4.31 -1.34 -33.90
CA GLU A 144 -4.09 -2.73 -33.50
C GLU A 144 -2.72 -2.97 -32.87
N ARG A 145 -1.74 -2.12 -33.10
CA ARG A 145 -0.39 -2.19 -32.53
C ARG A 145 -0.19 -1.32 -31.26
N VAL A 146 -1.23 -0.56 -30.88
CA VAL A 146 -1.16 0.34 -29.73
C VAL A 146 -1.65 -0.34 -28.46
N LEU A 147 -0.86 -0.21 -27.37
CA LEU A 147 -1.19 -0.73 -26.04
C LEU A 147 -0.57 0.16 -24.94
N GLY A 148 -0.90 -0.13 -23.68
CA GLY A 148 -0.22 0.47 -22.53
C GLY A 148 0.83 -0.47 -21.96
N MET A 149 1.96 0.09 -21.51
CA MET A 149 3.00 -0.63 -20.76
C MET A 149 3.36 0.20 -19.53
N HIS A 150 2.64 -0.01 -18.43
CA HIS A 150 2.73 0.81 -17.23
C HIS A 150 3.77 0.23 -16.27
N PHE A 151 4.86 0.95 -16.10
CA PHE A 151 5.94 0.65 -15.16
C PHE A 151 5.76 1.43 -13.86
N PHE A 152 6.27 0.88 -12.77
CA PHE A 152 6.24 1.51 -11.44
C PHE A 152 7.61 2.10 -11.08
N ASN A 153 7.60 3.26 -10.42
CA ASN A 153 8.81 3.95 -10.00
C ASN A 153 9.39 3.35 -8.69
N PRO A 154 10.69 3.06 -8.61
CA PRO A 154 11.70 3.13 -9.68
C PRO A 154 11.68 1.87 -10.57
N ALA A 155 11.64 2.07 -11.89
CA ALA A 155 11.51 0.97 -12.85
C ALA A 155 12.54 -0.16 -12.69
N PRO A 156 13.82 0.09 -12.38
CA PRO A 156 14.79 -1.00 -12.16
C PRO A 156 14.50 -1.86 -10.92
N ALA A 157 13.82 -1.34 -9.91
CA ALA A 157 13.58 -2.05 -8.64
C ALA A 157 12.20 -2.72 -8.59
N MET A 158 11.20 -2.13 -9.22
CA MET A 158 9.83 -2.63 -9.20
C MET A 158 9.67 -3.78 -10.18
N LYS A 159 9.02 -4.86 -9.73
CA LYS A 159 8.82 -6.05 -10.55
C LYS A 159 7.60 -5.96 -11.45
N LEU A 160 6.53 -5.30 -10.99
CA LEU A 160 5.26 -5.25 -11.68
C LEU A 160 5.34 -4.40 -12.96
N VAL A 161 4.75 -4.91 -14.04
CA VAL A 161 4.41 -4.15 -15.25
C VAL A 161 2.97 -4.49 -15.62
N GLU A 162 2.12 -3.49 -15.73
CA GLU A 162 0.76 -3.69 -16.27
C GLU A 162 0.80 -3.55 -17.79
N VAL A 163 0.37 -4.59 -18.48
CA VAL A 163 0.20 -4.61 -19.94
C VAL A 163 -1.26 -4.33 -20.24
N VAL A 164 -1.53 -3.13 -20.75
CA VAL A 164 -2.88 -2.60 -20.89
C VAL A 164 -3.36 -2.75 -22.33
N SER A 165 -4.35 -3.59 -22.55
CA SER A 165 -4.97 -3.76 -23.87
C SER A 165 -6.22 -2.89 -24.03
N SER A 166 -6.34 -2.22 -25.16
CA SER A 166 -7.60 -1.62 -25.60
C SER A 166 -8.47 -2.62 -26.35
N VAL A 167 -9.69 -2.22 -26.67
CA VAL A 167 -10.58 -3.03 -27.54
C VAL A 167 -10.09 -3.10 -29.01
N LEU A 168 -9.09 -2.30 -29.36
CA LEU A 168 -8.49 -2.25 -30.71
C LEU A 168 -7.17 -3.03 -30.78
N THR A 169 -6.53 -3.30 -29.64
CA THR A 169 -5.20 -3.90 -29.57
C THR A 169 -5.21 -5.36 -30.03
N ALA A 170 -4.32 -5.70 -30.98
CA ALA A 170 -4.18 -7.09 -31.43
C ALA A 170 -3.57 -8.00 -30.35
N PRO A 171 -4.04 -9.24 -30.20
CA PRO A 171 -3.46 -10.20 -29.25
C PRO A 171 -1.96 -10.43 -29.44
N ALA A 172 -1.46 -10.40 -30.67
CA ALA A 172 -0.06 -10.58 -30.98
C ALA A 172 0.83 -9.47 -30.36
N ALA A 173 0.36 -8.21 -30.35
CA ALA A 173 1.05 -7.11 -29.70
C ALA A 173 1.10 -7.29 -28.18
N VAL A 174 0.01 -7.70 -27.57
CA VAL A 174 -0.06 -8.02 -26.12
C VAL A 174 0.92 -9.14 -25.76
N THR A 175 0.93 -10.21 -26.54
CA THR A 175 1.83 -11.36 -26.32
C THR A 175 3.30 -10.91 -26.41
N ALA A 176 3.68 -10.19 -27.47
CA ALA A 176 5.06 -9.74 -27.66
C ALA A 176 5.58 -8.85 -26.53
N VAL A 177 4.72 -7.92 -26.01
CA VAL A 177 5.10 -7.04 -24.90
C VAL A 177 5.09 -7.80 -23.55
N THR A 178 4.20 -8.77 -23.39
CA THR A 178 4.19 -9.66 -22.21
C THR A 178 5.48 -10.49 -22.15
N ASP A 179 5.88 -11.09 -23.26
CA ASP A 179 7.12 -11.87 -23.36
C ASP A 179 8.34 -10.97 -23.10
N LEU A 180 8.37 -9.76 -23.66
CA LEU A 180 9.41 -8.79 -23.34
C LEU A 180 9.46 -8.48 -21.85
N ALA A 181 8.34 -8.23 -21.19
CA ALA A 181 8.30 -7.94 -19.76
C ALA A 181 8.88 -9.10 -18.93
N LEU A 182 8.59 -10.35 -19.31
CA LEU A 182 9.20 -11.55 -18.70
C LEU A 182 10.71 -11.58 -18.90
N ASP A 183 11.18 -11.31 -20.12
CA ASP A 183 12.62 -11.24 -20.44
C ASP A 183 13.34 -10.14 -19.63
N LEU A 184 12.64 -9.04 -19.33
CA LEU A 184 13.13 -7.97 -18.46
C LEU A 184 13.16 -8.36 -16.97
N GLY A 185 12.79 -9.59 -16.61
CA GLY A 185 12.66 -10.05 -15.21
C GLY A 185 11.52 -9.40 -14.46
N LYS A 186 10.50 -8.93 -15.18
CA LYS A 186 9.28 -8.34 -14.63
C LYS A 186 8.18 -9.37 -14.49
N GLU A 187 7.16 -9.01 -13.74
CA GLU A 187 5.91 -9.77 -13.58
C GLU A 187 4.81 -9.02 -14.34
N PRO A 188 4.51 -9.39 -15.60
CA PRO A 188 3.47 -8.75 -16.38
C PRO A 188 2.09 -9.14 -15.89
N VAL A 189 1.20 -8.14 -15.75
CA VAL A 189 -0.22 -8.32 -15.45
C VAL A 189 -1.03 -7.75 -16.61
N ALA A 190 -1.81 -8.59 -17.28
CA ALA A 190 -2.68 -8.15 -18.35
C ALA A 190 -3.93 -7.48 -17.77
N VAL A 191 -4.22 -6.26 -18.23
CA VAL A 191 -5.33 -5.46 -17.76
C VAL A 191 -6.08 -4.79 -18.91
N GLY A 192 -7.37 -4.49 -18.70
CA GLY A 192 -8.15 -3.68 -19.64
C GLY A 192 -7.91 -2.19 -19.44
N ASP A 193 -8.19 -1.40 -20.49
CA ASP A 193 -8.07 0.05 -20.49
C ASP A 193 -9.11 0.70 -19.56
N ARG A 194 -8.69 1.01 -18.34
CA ARG A 194 -9.42 1.84 -17.37
C ARG A 194 -8.45 2.78 -16.68
N PRO A 195 -8.84 4.05 -16.42
CA PRO A 195 -7.98 4.99 -15.68
C PRO A 195 -7.51 4.42 -14.34
N GLY A 196 -6.19 4.45 -14.10
CA GLY A 196 -5.55 3.88 -12.93
C GLY A 196 -5.35 2.36 -12.98
N PHE A 197 -5.78 1.70 -14.08
CA PHE A 197 -5.63 0.26 -14.31
C PHE A 197 -6.04 -0.59 -13.08
N VAL A 198 -5.20 -1.49 -12.58
CA VAL A 198 -5.49 -2.26 -11.36
C VAL A 198 -4.79 -1.65 -10.14
N ALA A 199 -3.47 -1.44 -10.23
CA ALA A 199 -2.69 -1.06 -9.06
C ALA A 199 -3.03 0.36 -8.60
N ASP A 200 -2.98 1.34 -9.50
CA ASP A 200 -3.31 2.73 -9.17
C ASP A 200 -4.81 2.89 -8.85
N GLY A 201 -5.68 2.14 -9.55
CA GLY A 201 -7.12 2.11 -9.28
C GLY A 201 -7.45 1.75 -7.83
N LEU A 202 -6.82 0.72 -7.31
CA LEU A 202 -6.99 0.30 -5.92
C LEU A 202 -6.25 1.21 -4.94
N LEU A 203 -5.00 1.57 -5.28
CA LEU A 203 -4.16 2.38 -4.41
C LEU A 203 -4.75 3.77 -4.17
N PHE A 204 -5.09 4.50 -5.23
CA PHE A 204 -5.61 5.86 -5.07
C PHE A 204 -7.00 5.91 -4.43
N GLY A 205 -7.85 4.91 -4.65
CA GLY A 205 -9.09 4.75 -3.89
C GLY A 205 -8.85 4.60 -2.40
N TYR A 206 -7.91 3.75 -2.01
CA TYR A 206 -7.48 3.57 -0.63
C TYR A 206 -6.89 4.85 -0.01
N LEU A 207 -5.98 5.52 -0.73
CA LEU A 207 -5.35 6.77 -0.26
C LEU A 207 -6.38 7.89 -0.10
N ASN A 208 -7.32 8.00 -1.03
CA ASN A 208 -8.42 8.96 -0.98
C ASN A 208 -9.31 8.75 0.25
N GLN A 209 -9.64 7.48 0.55
CA GLN A 209 -10.43 7.15 1.72
C GLN A 209 -9.70 7.52 3.02
N ALA A 210 -8.40 7.30 3.11
CA ALA A 210 -7.59 7.70 4.27
C ALA A 210 -7.58 9.23 4.44
N ALA A 211 -7.45 9.98 3.35
CA ALA A 211 -7.54 11.46 3.38
C ALA A 211 -8.92 11.93 3.84
N ALA A 212 -10.00 11.28 3.39
CA ALA A 212 -11.37 11.59 3.83
C ALA A 212 -11.60 11.28 5.32
N MET A 213 -11.04 10.18 5.85
CA MET A 213 -11.09 9.86 7.27
C MET A 213 -10.38 10.92 8.12
N TYR A 214 -9.21 11.38 7.68
CA TYR A 214 -8.48 12.47 8.33
C TYR A 214 -9.29 13.78 8.31
N GLU A 215 -9.84 14.17 7.16
CA GLU A 215 -10.67 15.37 7.01
C GLU A 215 -11.90 15.33 7.93
N ALA A 216 -12.54 14.17 8.03
CA ALA A 216 -13.67 13.94 8.94
C ALA A 216 -13.28 13.93 10.43
N ARG A 217 -12.00 14.07 10.76
CA ARG A 217 -11.46 13.97 12.13
C ARG A 217 -11.82 12.64 12.82
N TYR A 218 -11.87 11.58 12.03
CA TYR A 218 -12.16 10.24 12.54
C TYR A 218 -11.03 9.71 13.43
N ALA A 219 -9.77 9.95 12.99
CA ALA A 219 -8.56 9.66 13.75
C ALA A 219 -7.47 10.69 13.38
N SER A 220 -6.39 10.75 14.16
CA SER A 220 -5.21 11.55 13.81
C SER A 220 -4.50 10.98 12.58
N ARG A 221 -3.66 11.78 11.90
CA ARG A 221 -2.85 11.29 10.78
C ARG A 221 -1.88 10.19 11.21
N GLU A 222 -1.34 10.32 12.42
CA GLU A 222 -0.43 9.35 13.02
C GLU A 222 -1.14 8.01 13.28
N ASP A 223 -2.36 8.03 13.78
CA ASP A 223 -3.16 6.83 14.07
C ASP A 223 -3.60 6.14 12.78
N ILE A 224 -4.07 6.89 11.77
CA ILE A 224 -4.43 6.33 10.45
C ILE A 224 -3.22 5.62 9.83
N ASP A 225 -2.07 6.26 9.84
CA ASP A 225 -0.84 5.68 9.28
C ASP A 225 -0.34 4.49 10.11
N ALA A 226 -0.43 4.56 11.45
CA ALA A 226 -0.05 3.47 12.34
C ALA A 226 -0.98 2.25 12.16
N ALA A 227 -2.30 2.47 12.04
CA ALA A 227 -3.27 1.41 11.82
C ALA A 227 -2.94 0.59 10.57
N MET A 228 -2.63 1.26 9.46
CA MET A 228 -2.32 0.59 8.21
C MET A 228 -0.95 -0.11 8.21
N ARG A 229 0.05 0.50 8.85
CA ARG A 229 1.38 -0.13 8.98
C ARG A 229 1.36 -1.33 9.92
N LEU A 230 0.75 -1.18 11.09
CA LEU A 230 0.84 -2.17 12.16
C LEU A 230 -0.29 -3.21 12.09
N GLY A 231 -1.47 -2.82 11.62
CA GLY A 231 -2.63 -3.69 11.46
C GLY A 231 -2.63 -4.47 10.14
N CYS A 232 -2.25 -3.81 9.04
CA CYS A 232 -2.26 -4.39 7.69
C CYS A 232 -0.87 -4.79 7.18
N GLY A 233 0.21 -4.46 7.90
CA GLY A 233 1.58 -4.82 7.52
C GLY A 233 2.12 -4.01 6.33
N LEU A 234 1.54 -2.86 6.02
CA LEU A 234 2.04 -2.01 4.94
C LEU A 234 3.36 -1.34 5.34
N PRO A 235 4.29 -1.15 4.40
CA PRO A 235 5.59 -0.56 4.69
C PRO A 235 5.49 0.92 5.08
N MET A 236 4.43 1.61 4.64
CA MET A 236 4.20 3.04 4.86
C MET A 236 2.70 3.28 5.08
N GLY A 237 2.36 4.26 5.91
CA GLY A 237 0.98 4.69 6.09
C GLY A 237 0.46 5.50 4.91
N PRO A 238 -0.86 5.57 4.71
CA PRO A 238 -1.47 6.17 3.52
C PRO A 238 -1.22 7.68 3.40
N LEU A 239 -1.24 8.42 4.50
CA LEU A 239 -1.04 9.87 4.47
C LEU A 239 0.44 10.23 4.23
N ALA A 240 1.37 9.47 4.80
CA ALA A 240 2.79 9.57 4.48
C ALA A 240 3.09 9.17 3.04
N LEU A 241 2.35 8.22 2.47
CA LEU A 241 2.47 7.82 1.07
C LEU A 241 1.92 8.90 0.12
N LEU A 242 0.81 9.55 0.46
CA LEU A 242 0.30 10.72 -0.28
C LEU A 242 1.35 11.84 -0.33
N ASP A 243 2.02 12.12 0.78
CA ASP A 243 3.09 13.11 0.82
C ASP A 243 4.32 12.71 0.01
N LEU A 244 4.62 11.41 -0.08
CA LEU A 244 5.72 10.89 -0.90
C LEU A 244 5.41 11.00 -2.40
N ILE A 245 4.20 10.61 -2.83
CA ILE A 245 3.74 10.70 -4.22
C ILE A 245 3.62 12.17 -4.64
N GLY A 246 3.15 13.00 -3.74
CA GLY A 246 2.75 14.39 -3.94
C GLY A 246 1.23 14.52 -4.00
N VAL A 247 0.69 15.33 -3.10
CA VAL A 247 -0.76 15.56 -2.95
C VAL A 247 -1.40 16.09 -4.25
N ASP A 248 -0.69 16.95 -4.96
CA ASP A 248 -1.10 17.49 -6.28
C ASP A 248 -1.15 16.39 -7.35
N THR A 249 -0.16 15.52 -7.39
CA THR A 249 -0.13 14.36 -8.29
C THR A 249 -1.27 13.40 -7.98
N ALA A 250 -1.45 13.05 -6.71
CA ALA A 250 -2.54 12.18 -6.27
C ALA A 250 -3.92 12.74 -6.64
N ARG A 251 -4.12 14.05 -6.44
CA ARG A 251 -5.35 14.73 -6.84
C ARG A 251 -5.58 14.64 -8.35
N THR A 252 -4.57 14.90 -9.17
CA THR A 252 -4.68 14.84 -10.63
C THR A 252 -5.09 13.44 -11.12
N VAL A 253 -4.50 12.39 -10.55
CA VAL A 253 -4.84 11.00 -10.88
C VAL A 253 -6.29 10.69 -10.47
N LEU A 254 -6.69 11.07 -9.25
CA LEU A 254 -8.06 10.87 -8.77
C LEU A 254 -9.09 11.64 -9.61
N ASP A 255 -8.79 12.90 -9.98
CA ASP A 255 -9.66 13.70 -10.86
C ASP A 255 -9.87 13.01 -12.22
N ALA A 256 -8.80 12.48 -12.82
CA ALA A 256 -8.86 11.74 -14.08
C ALA A 256 -9.69 10.46 -13.95
N MET A 257 -9.45 9.68 -12.89
CA MET A 257 -10.18 8.45 -12.61
C MET A 257 -11.67 8.72 -12.35
N TYR A 258 -11.99 9.75 -11.57
CA TYR A 258 -13.37 10.15 -11.30
C TYR A 258 -14.07 10.68 -12.56
N ALA A 259 -13.39 11.48 -13.37
CA ALA A 259 -13.93 12.01 -14.63
C ALA A 259 -14.34 10.87 -15.58
N ALA A 260 -13.55 9.79 -15.63
CA ALA A 260 -13.80 8.67 -16.52
C ALA A 260 -14.83 7.66 -15.98
N SER A 261 -14.79 7.35 -14.68
CA SER A 261 -15.63 6.30 -14.09
C SER A 261 -16.89 6.81 -13.39
N ARG A 262 -16.86 8.03 -12.88
CA ARG A 262 -17.85 8.59 -11.94
C ARG A 262 -18.01 7.77 -10.66
N ASP A 263 -17.04 6.93 -10.35
CA ASP A 263 -17.02 6.17 -9.12
C ASP A 263 -16.67 7.09 -7.94
N ARG A 264 -17.53 7.10 -6.93
CA ARG A 264 -17.37 7.94 -5.73
C ARG A 264 -16.09 7.63 -4.95
N LEU A 265 -15.55 6.43 -5.06
CA LEU A 265 -14.27 6.06 -4.43
C LEU A 265 -13.11 6.90 -4.97
N HIS A 266 -13.21 7.35 -6.22
CA HIS A 266 -12.19 8.16 -6.87
C HIS A 266 -12.48 9.67 -6.82
N ALA A 267 -13.65 10.09 -6.30
CA ALA A 267 -13.92 11.52 -6.11
C ALA A 267 -12.95 12.08 -5.07
N PRO A 268 -12.03 13.02 -5.45
CA PRO A 268 -10.99 13.47 -4.53
C PRO A 268 -11.57 14.06 -3.25
N ALA A 269 -11.07 13.64 -2.10
CA ALA A 269 -11.42 14.26 -0.83
C ALA A 269 -11.06 15.76 -0.88
N PRO A 270 -11.95 16.66 -0.42
CA PRO A 270 -11.76 18.12 -0.48
C PRO A 270 -10.42 18.60 0.08
N ILE A 271 -9.91 17.94 1.13
CA ILE A 271 -8.60 18.24 1.74
C ILE A 271 -7.44 18.15 0.74
N LEU A 272 -7.47 17.20 -0.20
CA LEU A 272 -6.42 17.04 -1.23
C LEU A 272 -6.35 18.28 -2.13
N LYS A 273 -7.52 18.85 -2.47
CA LYS A 273 -7.59 20.09 -3.24
C LYS A 273 -7.02 21.27 -2.43
N GLN A 274 -7.44 21.40 -1.19
CA GLN A 274 -6.99 22.48 -0.29
C GLN A 274 -5.47 22.47 -0.10
N LEU A 275 -4.89 21.30 0.19
CA LEU A 275 -3.44 21.16 0.35
C LEU A 275 -2.70 21.48 -0.95
N SER A 276 -3.20 20.99 -2.09
CA SER A 276 -2.62 21.24 -3.40
C SER A 276 -2.64 22.74 -3.75
N GLU A 277 -3.77 23.43 -3.57
CA GLU A 277 -3.92 24.87 -3.84
C GLU A 277 -3.08 25.74 -2.88
N ALA A 278 -2.87 25.27 -1.66
CA ALA A 278 -1.98 25.92 -0.67
C ALA A 278 -0.48 25.69 -0.94
N GLY A 279 -0.12 24.91 -1.97
CA GLY A 279 1.28 24.52 -2.23
C GLY A 279 1.85 23.52 -1.23
N LEU A 280 1.01 22.92 -0.37
CA LEU A 280 1.38 21.91 0.61
C LEU A 280 1.37 20.52 -0.03
N THR A 281 2.29 20.30 -0.98
CA THR A 281 2.27 19.15 -1.88
C THR A 281 3.06 17.94 -1.37
N GLY A 282 3.38 17.89 -0.09
CA GLY A 282 4.07 16.77 0.54
C GLY A 282 5.58 16.97 0.65
N ARG A 283 6.34 15.88 0.62
CA ARG A 283 7.81 15.89 0.84
C ARG A 283 8.55 16.87 -0.07
N LYS A 284 8.16 16.95 -1.34
CA LYS A 284 8.83 17.84 -2.31
C LYS A 284 8.74 19.32 -1.93
N ALA A 285 7.67 19.73 -1.22
CA ALA A 285 7.48 21.08 -0.72
C ALA A 285 7.92 21.24 0.76
N GLY A 286 8.34 20.17 1.43
CA GLY A 286 8.66 20.14 2.84
C GLY A 286 7.44 20.09 3.76
N ARG A 287 6.23 20.11 3.22
CA ARG A 287 4.98 20.03 3.96
C ARG A 287 3.83 19.48 3.11
N GLY A 288 3.00 18.64 3.73
CA GLY A 288 1.76 18.10 3.21
C GLY A 288 0.84 17.75 4.38
N PHE A 289 0.44 16.48 4.49
CA PHE A 289 -0.18 15.95 5.71
C PHE A 289 0.76 16.04 6.90
N TYR A 290 2.06 15.84 6.66
CA TYR A 290 3.14 15.99 7.64
C TYR A 290 4.00 17.20 7.32
N THR A 291 4.77 17.64 8.35
CA THR A 291 5.85 18.61 8.19
C THR A 291 7.17 17.86 8.14
N TYR A 292 8.05 18.24 7.22
CA TYR A 292 9.35 17.60 7.01
C TYR A 292 10.48 18.58 7.35
N GLU A 293 11.65 18.05 7.73
CA GLU A 293 12.83 18.82 8.10
C GLU A 293 13.26 19.82 6.99
N ALA A 294 13.14 19.40 5.72
CA ALA A 294 13.40 20.23 4.55
C ALA A 294 12.64 19.68 3.33
N PRO A 295 12.45 20.49 2.26
CA PRO A 295 11.94 19.99 0.99
C PRO A 295 12.75 18.81 0.48
N GLY A 296 12.06 17.70 0.12
CA GLY A 296 12.67 16.44 -0.32
C GLY A 296 13.11 15.52 0.81
N SER A 297 13.15 15.96 2.07
CA SER A 297 13.48 15.12 3.23
C SER A 297 12.40 14.06 3.46
N GLY A 298 12.82 12.89 3.95
CA GLY A 298 11.91 11.86 4.47
C GLY A 298 11.67 11.96 5.98
N THR A 299 12.38 12.85 6.67
CA THR A 299 12.32 13.02 8.13
C THR A 299 11.15 13.92 8.51
N VAL A 300 10.17 13.34 9.19
CA VAL A 300 9.02 14.06 9.75
C VAL A 300 9.47 14.80 11.02
N VAL A 301 9.04 16.05 11.16
CA VAL A 301 9.22 16.85 12.36
C VAL A 301 7.88 17.13 13.02
N ALA A 302 7.88 17.23 14.36
CA ALA A 302 6.67 17.55 15.11
C ALA A 302 6.14 18.95 14.75
N ASP A 303 4.83 19.08 14.67
CA ASP A 303 4.13 20.33 14.42
C ASP A 303 2.92 20.50 15.35
N ALA A 304 2.13 21.55 15.15
CA ALA A 304 0.97 21.84 15.99
C ALA A 304 -0.14 20.76 15.95
N LEU A 305 -0.13 19.87 14.96
CA LEU A 305 -1.10 18.78 14.76
C LEU A 305 -0.57 17.45 15.29
N THR A 306 0.73 17.36 15.61
CA THR A 306 1.32 16.15 16.19
C THR A 306 0.70 15.89 17.57
N PRO A 307 0.12 14.69 17.82
CA PRO A 307 -0.38 14.34 19.14
C PRO A 307 0.71 14.51 20.19
N ARG A 308 0.38 15.15 21.29
CA ARG A 308 1.33 15.29 22.40
C ARG A 308 1.40 13.96 23.13
N GLU A 309 2.64 13.48 23.36
CA GLU A 309 2.87 12.30 24.23
C GLU A 309 2.37 12.56 25.67
N ASP A 310 2.39 13.84 26.09
CA ASP A 310 1.87 14.35 27.36
C ASP A 310 0.39 14.79 27.25
N GLY A 311 -0.41 14.22 26.35
CA GLY A 311 -1.87 14.40 26.40
C GLY A 311 -2.31 14.22 27.86
N PRO A 312 -3.41 14.85 28.35
CA PRO A 312 -3.71 14.81 29.75
C PRO A 312 -3.76 13.36 30.19
N SER A 313 -2.69 12.92 30.85
CA SER A 313 -2.72 11.88 31.81
C SER A 313 -3.64 12.43 32.93
N ALA A 314 -4.90 12.60 32.59
CA ALA A 314 -5.95 12.52 33.55
C ALA A 314 -5.62 11.22 34.26
N ALA A 315 -5.33 11.26 35.54
CA ALA A 315 -4.89 10.14 36.33
C ALA A 315 -5.63 8.87 35.91
N GLY A 316 -5.03 8.09 34.98
CA GLY A 316 -5.64 6.95 34.36
C GLY A 316 -5.99 5.99 35.49
N ARG A 317 -7.14 5.34 35.43
CA ARG A 317 -7.48 4.30 36.42
C ARG A 317 -6.39 3.23 36.36
N PRO A 318 -5.68 2.93 37.46
CA PRO A 318 -4.62 1.95 37.41
C PRO A 318 -5.23 0.57 37.14
N VAL A 319 -4.69 -0.13 36.15
CA VAL A 319 -5.06 -1.51 35.82
C VAL A 319 -4.00 -2.44 36.38
N ARG A 320 -4.39 -3.42 37.20
CA ARG A 320 -3.53 -4.48 37.77
C ARG A 320 -4.06 -5.85 37.44
N ALA A 321 -5.38 -6.04 37.48
CA ALA A 321 -6.07 -7.27 37.23
C ALA A 321 -7.00 -7.13 36.02
N VAL A 322 -6.91 -8.10 35.09
CA VAL A 322 -7.70 -8.11 33.85
C VAL A 322 -8.56 -9.37 33.78
N GLY A 323 -9.85 -9.21 33.55
CA GLY A 323 -10.76 -10.28 33.20
C GLY A 323 -10.86 -10.43 31.68
N VAL A 324 -10.70 -11.62 31.16
CA VAL A 324 -10.93 -11.92 29.74
C VAL A 324 -12.08 -12.92 29.63
N ALA A 325 -13.19 -12.48 29.06
CA ALA A 325 -14.39 -13.29 28.87
C ALA A 325 -14.38 -13.94 27.49
N GLY A 326 -14.22 -15.25 27.43
CA GLY A 326 -14.17 -16.05 26.21
C GLY A 326 -13.13 -17.16 26.29
N SER A 327 -13.24 -18.12 25.37
CA SER A 327 -12.30 -19.25 25.27
C SER A 327 -11.82 -19.51 23.84
N GLY A 328 -12.11 -18.60 22.91
CA GLY A 328 -11.69 -18.67 21.51
C GLY A 328 -10.22 -18.26 21.29
N THR A 329 -9.82 -18.20 20.03
CA THR A 329 -8.46 -17.80 19.62
C THR A 329 -8.13 -16.39 20.09
N MET A 330 -9.04 -15.44 19.89
CA MET A 330 -8.85 -14.05 20.32
C MET A 330 -8.74 -13.93 21.84
N ALA A 331 -9.69 -14.53 22.59
CA ALA A 331 -9.66 -14.51 24.05
C ALA A 331 -8.34 -15.10 24.61
N SER A 332 -7.87 -16.22 24.05
CA SER A 332 -6.58 -16.82 24.45
C SER A 332 -5.41 -15.91 24.14
N GLY A 333 -5.39 -15.31 22.92
CA GLY A 333 -4.32 -14.41 22.51
C GLY A 333 -4.27 -13.12 23.34
N ILE A 334 -5.43 -12.55 23.65
CA ILE A 334 -5.57 -11.35 24.49
C ILE A 334 -5.09 -11.64 25.92
N ALA A 335 -5.53 -12.77 26.51
CA ALA A 335 -5.07 -13.19 27.83
C ALA A 335 -3.55 -13.41 27.86
N GLU A 336 -2.96 -13.98 26.81
CA GLU A 336 -1.51 -14.14 26.66
C GLU A 336 -0.80 -12.78 26.63
N VAL A 337 -1.33 -11.80 25.88
CA VAL A 337 -0.74 -10.46 25.77
C VAL A 337 -0.71 -9.76 27.13
N PHE A 338 -1.82 -9.74 27.85
CA PHE A 338 -1.87 -9.13 29.18
C PHE A 338 -0.94 -9.84 30.19
N ALA A 339 -0.92 -11.16 30.18
CA ALA A 339 -0.03 -11.92 31.07
C ALA A 339 1.45 -11.71 30.74
N LYS A 340 1.84 -11.59 29.45
CA LYS A 340 3.20 -11.22 29.04
C LYS A 340 3.61 -9.82 29.51
N ALA A 341 2.64 -8.91 29.60
CA ALA A 341 2.85 -7.57 30.15
C ALA A 341 2.88 -7.51 31.68
N GLY A 342 2.72 -8.65 32.36
CA GLY A 342 2.79 -8.77 33.82
C GLY A 342 1.48 -8.58 34.58
N PHE A 343 0.34 -8.49 33.88
CA PHE A 343 -0.96 -8.37 34.52
C PHE A 343 -1.46 -9.72 35.05
N GLU A 344 -2.15 -9.70 36.18
CA GLU A 344 -2.95 -10.84 36.63
C GLU A 344 -4.19 -10.99 35.74
N VAL A 345 -4.42 -12.18 35.17
CA VAL A 345 -5.49 -12.44 34.21
C VAL A 345 -6.46 -13.49 34.74
N VAL A 346 -7.74 -13.13 34.83
CA VAL A 346 -8.84 -14.08 35.07
C VAL A 346 -9.44 -14.42 33.69
N LEU A 347 -9.24 -15.67 33.25
CA LEU A 347 -9.76 -16.14 31.96
C LEU A 347 -11.06 -16.92 32.17
N ALA A 348 -12.18 -16.28 31.92
CA ALA A 348 -13.52 -16.85 32.11
C ALA A 348 -14.11 -17.42 30.81
N ALA A 349 -14.70 -18.61 30.91
CA ALA A 349 -15.44 -19.24 29.83
C ALA A 349 -16.76 -19.82 30.34
N ARG A 350 -17.61 -20.32 29.41
CA ARG A 350 -18.91 -20.94 29.75
C ARG A 350 -18.83 -22.18 30.62
N SER A 351 -17.63 -22.73 30.81
CA SER A 351 -17.31 -23.82 31.76
C SER A 351 -15.83 -23.77 32.12
N GLU A 352 -15.50 -24.26 33.29
CA GLU A 352 -14.12 -24.36 33.77
C GLU A 352 -13.25 -25.20 32.83
N GLU A 353 -13.80 -26.29 32.28
CA GLU A 353 -13.12 -27.13 31.28
C GLU A 353 -12.69 -26.30 30.05
N LYS A 354 -13.59 -25.46 29.51
CA LYS A 354 -13.26 -24.58 28.36
C LYS A 354 -12.23 -23.52 28.70
N ALA A 355 -12.27 -22.99 29.93
CA ALA A 355 -11.27 -22.04 30.39
C ALA A 355 -9.89 -22.69 30.57
N ARG A 356 -9.84 -23.90 31.13
CA ARG A 356 -8.60 -24.68 31.23
C ARG A 356 -8.04 -25.06 29.85
N ALA A 357 -8.90 -25.45 28.90
CA ALA A 357 -8.48 -25.75 27.55
C ALA A 357 -7.90 -24.50 26.84
N ALA A 358 -8.46 -23.31 27.09
CA ALA A 358 -7.93 -22.05 26.58
C ALA A 358 -6.56 -21.72 27.21
N LYS A 359 -6.39 -21.89 28.54
CA LYS A 359 -5.09 -21.75 29.20
C LYS A 359 -4.06 -22.72 28.65
N ALA A 360 -4.43 -23.99 28.41
CA ALA A 360 -3.54 -24.97 27.80
C ALA A 360 -3.08 -24.58 26.39
N ARG A 361 -3.95 -23.93 25.62
CA ARG A 361 -3.61 -23.37 24.29
C ARG A 361 -2.58 -22.26 24.40
N ILE A 362 -2.71 -21.38 25.40
CA ILE A 362 -1.72 -20.35 25.71
C ILE A 362 -0.38 -21.01 26.08
N GLY A 363 -0.38 -22.05 26.92
CA GLY A 363 0.83 -22.79 27.24
C GLY A 363 1.57 -23.31 26.02
N ARG A 364 0.83 -23.89 25.03
CA ARG A 364 1.43 -24.33 23.77
C ARG A 364 1.98 -23.16 22.92
N SER A 365 1.34 -21.99 22.96
CA SER A 365 1.84 -20.78 22.29
C SER A 365 3.16 -20.31 22.89
N LEU A 366 3.24 -20.28 24.22
CA LEU A 366 4.44 -19.91 24.96
C LEU A 366 5.58 -20.92 24.74
N SER A 367 5.31 -22.24 24.74
CA SER A 367 6.30 -23.25 24.42
C SER A 367 6.91 -23.05 23.03
N ARG A 368 6.10 -22.80 22.01
CA ARG A 368 6.62 -22.46 20.66
C ARG A 368 7.49 -21.21 20.64
N SER A 369 7.25 -20.25 21.53
CA SER A 369 8.08 -19.06 21.66
C SER A 369 9.43 -19.37 22.30
N VAL A 370 9.47 -20.31 23.25
CA VAL A 370 10.71 -20.85 23.85
C VAL A 370 11.51 -21.61 22.81
N ASP A 371 10.87 -22.54 22.07
CA ASP A 371 11.52 -23.33 21.00
C ASP A 371 12.18 -22.47 19.93
N ARG A 372 11.60 -21.30 19.68
CA ARG A 372 12.13 -20.29 18.72
C ARG A 372 13.14 -19.32 19.35
N GLY A 373 13.54 -19.51 20.59
CA GLY A 373 14.48 -18.65 21.30
C GLY A 373 13.96 -17.21 21.56
N ARG A 374 12.63 -17.00 21.52
CA ARG A 374 12.03 -15.67 21.72
C ARG A 374 11.75 -15.34 23.18
N MET A 375 11.75 -16.33 24.06
CA MET A 375 11.63 -16.19 25.51
C MET A 375 12.24 -17.41 26.21
N THR A 376 12.56 -17.26 27.51
CA THR A 376 13.06 -18.39 28.33
C THR A 376 11.89 -19.26 28.82
N ALA A 377 12.18 -20.51 29.15
CA ALA A 377 11.19 -21.43 29.74
C ALA A 377 10.64 -20.90 31.08
N GLU A 378 11.48 -20.24 31.85
CA GLU A 378 11.13 -19.61 33.12
C GLU A 378 10.15 -18.44 32.94
N ALA A 379 10.41 -17.56 31.97
CA ALA A 379 9.50 -16.47 31.61
C ALA A 379 8.15 -17.00 31.09
N ALA A 380 8.16 -18.10 30.32
CA ALA A 380 6.94 -18.74 29.83
C ALA A 380 6.11 -19.33 30.98
N ALA A 381 6.76 -19.99 31.94
CA ALA A 381 6.08 -20.54 33.11
C ALA A 381 5.51 -19.43 34.01
N GLY A 382 6.28 -18.34 34.24
CA GLY A 382 5.82 -17.16 34.97
C GLY A 382 4.60 -16.52 34.32
N THR A 383 4.64 -16.31 33.02
CA THR A 383 3.51 -15.76 32.22
C THR A 383 2.26 -16.65 32.38
N LEU A 384 2.40 -17.97 32.22
CA LEU A 384 1.28 -18.89 32.35
C LEU A 384 0.73 -18.93 33.79
N GLY A 385 1.59 -18.69 34.79
CA GLY A 385 1.23 -18.59 36.20
C GLY A 385 0.29 -17.45 36.53
N LEU A 386 0.40 -16.33 35.80
CA LEU A 386 -0.48 -15.16 35.97
C LEU A 386 -1.93 -15.38 35.46
N ILE A 387 -2.19 -16.47 34.72
CA ILE A 387 -3.50 -16.74 34.17
C ILE A 387 -4.29 -17.71 35.01
N ARG A 388 -5.39 -17.28 35.61
CA ARG A 388 -6.33 -18.10 36.38
C ARG A 388 -7.56 -18.42 35.54
N PRO A 389 -7.79 -19.68 35.12
CA PRO A 389 -9.00 -20.07 34.38
C PRO A 389 -10.19 -20.25 35.35
N THR A 390 -11.39 -19.87 34.89
CA THR A 390 -12.64 -20.00 35.65
C THR A 390 -13.85 -20.27 34.73
N GLY A 391 -14.88 -20.92 35.32
CA GLY A 391 -16.15 -21.17 34.65
C GLY A 391 -17.26 -20.15 35.00
N THR A 392 -16.95 -19.14 35.80
CA THR A 392 -17.92 -18.12 36.24
C THR A 392 -17.40 -16.69 36.00
N TYR A 393 -18.29 -15.76 35.75
CA TYR A 393 -17.95 -14.33 35.70
C TYR A 393 -17.89 -13.68 37.09
N ASP A 394 -18.36 -14.35 38.16
CA ASP A 394 -18.28 -13.84 39.54
C ASP A 394 -16.82 -13.57 39.97
N ASP A 395 -15.88 -14.32 39.39
CA ASP A 395 -14.45 -14.12 39.60
C ASP A 395 -13.91 -12.79 39.01
N PHE A 396 -14.72 -12.02 38.31
CA PHE A 396 -14.37 -10.68 37.79
C PHE A 396 -14.66 -9.56 38.79
N ALA A 397 -15.12 -9.88 39.99
CA ALA A 397 -15.50 -8.88 41.00
C ALA A 397 -14.38 -7.84 41.26
N ASP A 398 -13.12 -8.26 41.28
CA ASP A 398 -11.99 -7.42 41.63
C ASP A 398 -11.15 -6.93 40.40
N VAL A 399 -11.55 -7.27 39.16
CA VAL A 399 -10.78 -6.82 37.99
C VAL A 399 -10.92 -5.31 37.76
N ASP A 400 -9.88 -4.70 37.22
CA ASP A 400 -9.85 -3.28 36.84
C ASP A 400 -10.32 -3.06 35.40
N LEU A 401 -10.11 -4.07 34.54
CA LEU A 401 -10.50 -4.10 33.13
C LEU A 401 -11.11 -5.48 32.82
N ALA A 402 -12.31 -5.50 32.27
CA ALA A 402 -12.94 -6.71 31.74
C ALA A 402 -13.03 -6.63 30.22
N VAL A 403 -12.38 -7.53 29.52
CA VAL A 403 -12.33 -7.60 28.06
C VAL A 403 -13.22 -8.73 27.56
N GLU A 404 -14.26 -8.37 26.82
CA GLU A 404 -15.17 -9.33 26.19
C GLU A 404 -14.59 -9.78 24.85
N ALA A 405 -14.40 -11.09 24.66
CA ALA A 405 -13.92 -11.74 23.44
C ALA A 405 -14.72 -13.03 23.14
N VAL A 406 -16.04 -12.93 23.20
CA VAL A 406 -17.00 -14.00 22.88
C VAL A 406 -17.42 -13.98 21.41
N ALA A 407 -18.49 -14.69 21.04
CA ALA A 407 -19.02 -14.68 19.67
C ALA A 407 -19.42 -13.26 19.21
N GLU A 408 -19.24 -13.00 17.91
CA GLU A 408 -19.60 -11.71 17.28
C GLU A 408 -21.12 -11.64 17.05
N ASP A 409 -21.86 -11.60 18.15
CA ASP A 409 -23.31 -11.52 18.21
C ASP A 409 -23.72 -10.43 19.21
N LEU A 410 -24.49 -9.46 18.76
CA LEU A 410 -24.83 -8.29 19.56
C LEU A 410 -25.62 -8.64 20.82
N GLU A 411 -26.54 -9.59 20.72
CA GLU A 411 -27.38 -9.95 21.88
C GLU A 411 -26.58 -10.71 22.93
N VAL A 412 -25.69 -11.62 22.50
CA VAL A 412 -24.75 -12.30 23.39
C VAL A 412 -23.84 -11.30 24.10
N LYS A 413 -23.32 -10.30 23.38
CA LYS A 413 -22.48 -9.25 23.97
C LYS A 413 -23.27 -8.39 24.95
N ARG A 414 -24.48 -7.94 24.62
CA ARG A 414 -25.33 -7.15 25.50
C ARG A 414 -25.65 -7.88 26.80
N GLN A 415 -25.99 -9.16 26.74
CA GLN A 415 -26.24 -10.00 27.93
C GLN A 415 -24.98 -10.13 28.80
N LEU A 416 -23.83 -10.31 28.18
CA LEU A 416 -22.57 -10.36 28.89
C LEU A 416 -22.24 -9.01 29.54
N PHE A 417 -22.39 -7.89 28.85
CA PHE A 417 -22.17 -6.56 29.40
C PHE A 417 -23.10 -6.26 30.59
N ALA A 418 -24.38 -6.64 30.51
CA ALA A 418 -25.32 -6.53 31.65
C ALA A 418 -24.91 -7.42 32.83
N THR A 419 -24.21 -8.53 32.58
CA THR A 419 -23.66 -9.38 33.64
C THR A 419 -22.40 -8.75 34.25
N LEU A 420 -21.46 -8.31 33.41
CA LEU A 420 -20.23 -7.65 33.85
C LEU A 420 -20.50 -6.35 34.64
N ASP A 421 -21.53 -5.61 34.25
CA ASP A 421 -21.97 -4.41 34.97
C ASP A 421 -22.32 -4.67 36.44
N LYS A 422 -22.93 -5.83 36.71
CA LYS A 422 -23.34 -6.23 38.06
C LYS A 422 -22.18 -6.83 38.85
N VAL A 423 -21.27 -7.55 38.19
CA VAL A 423 -20.22 -8.32 38.83
C VAL A 423 -18.96 -7.50 39.09
N CYS A 424 -18.50 -6.74 38.10
CA CYS A 424 -17.26 -5.97 38.21
C CYS A 424 -17.42 -4.79 39.18
N LYS A 425 -16.39 -4.53 39.96
CA LYS A 425 -16.36 -3.39 40.91
C LYS A 425 -16.67 -2.05 40.22
N PRO A 426 -17.19 -1.06 40.95
CA PRO A 426 -17.32 0.30 40.43
C PRO A 426 -15.97 0.84 39.93
N GLY A 427 -16.01 1.50 38.77
CA GLY A 427 -14.81 2.03 38.15
C GLY A 427 -13.99 1.05 37.31
N ALA A 428 -14.33 -0.23 37.25
CA ALA A 428 -13.75 -1.15 36.30
C ALA A 428 -14.16 -0.78 34.86
N VAL A 429 -13.22 -0.79 33.93
CA VAL A 429 -13.48 -0.55 32.50
C VAL A 429 -13.99 -1.83 31.85
N LEU A 430 -15.03 -1.73 31.05
CA LEU A 430 -15.62 -2.83 30.31
C LEU A 430 -15.30 -2.65 28.81
N ALA A 431 -14.52 -3.54 28.24
CA ALA A 431 -14.09 -3.44 26.86
C ALA A 431 -14.69 -4.54 25.97
N THR A 432 -15.14 -4.18 24.77
CA THR A 432 -15.53 -5.14 23.74
C THR A 432 -14.46 -5.24 22.67
N THR A 433 -14.22 -6.45 22.12
CA THR A 433 -13.27 -6.68 21.04
C THR A 433 -13.97 -6.77 19.68
N THR A 434 -15.19 -6.26 19.55
CA THR A 434 -15.95 -6.31 18.30
C THR A 434 -15.22 -5.64 17.16
N SER A 435 -15.28 -6.22 15.96
CA SER A 435 -14.76 -5.62 14.73
C SER A 435 -15.77 -4.75 14.00
N SER A 436 -17.08 -4.94 14.25
CA SER A 436 -18.13 -4.32 13.42
C SER A 436 -19.38 -3.90 14.16
N LEU A 437 -19.61 -4.41 15.38
CA LEU A 437 -20.82 -4.11 16.13
C LEU A 437 -20.69 -2.75 16.83
N PRO A 438 -21.79 -1.98 16.98
CA PRO A 438 -21.74 -0.68 17.63
C PRO A 438 -21.39 -0.80 19.12
N VAL A 439 -20.25 -0.22 19.53
CA VAL A 439 -19.82 -0.19 20.95
C VAL A 439 -20.89 0.42 21.84
N VAL A 440 -21.59 1.46 21.36
CA VAL A 440 -22.69 2.11 22.07
C VAL A 440 -23.82 1.14 22.42
N ALA A 441 -24.05 0.10 21.64
CA ALA A 441 -25.08 -0.91 21.93
C ALA A 441 -24.69 -1.80 23.12
N CYS A 442 -23.41 -2.08 23.31
CA CYS A 442 -22.87 -2.74 24.50
C CYS A 442 -22.94 -1.80 25.71
N ALA A 443 -22.57 -0.53 25.53
CA ALA A 443 -22.63 0.49 26.58
C ALA A 443 -24.06 0.68 27.14
N ARG A 444 -25.05 0.70 26.28
CA ARG A 444 -26.48 0.80 26.70
C ARG A 444 -27.02 -0.40 27.46
N ALA A 445 -26.31 -1.51 27.45
CA ALA A 445 -26.68 -2.69 28.27
C ALA A 445 -26.17 -2.59 29.72
N THR A 446 -25.44 -1.51 30.06
CA THR A 446 -24.85 -1.28 31.39
C THR A 446 -25.48 -0.05 32.06
N SER A 447 -25.37 0.05 33.39
CA SER A 447 -25.73 1.24 34.16
C SER A 447 -24.68 2.35 34.12
N ARG A 448 -23.49 2.07 33.57
CA ARG A 448 -22.31 2.94 33.49
C ARG A 448 -21.70 2.96 32.08
N PRO A 449 -22.43 3.49 31.10
CA PRO A 449 -22.01 3.51 29.70
C PRO A 449 -20.66 4.26 29.48
N GLN A 450 -20.31 5.19 30.36
CA GLN A 450 -19.05 5.94 30.36
C GLN A 450 -17.82 5.09 30.69
N ASP A 451 -18.01 3.90 31.23
CA ASP A 451 -16.94 2.94 31.55
C ASP A 451 -16.77 1.87 30.45
N VAL A 452 -17.50 1.99 29.34
CA VAL A 452 -17.48 1.02 28.23
C VAL A 452 -16.70 1.58 27.04
N ILE A 453 -15.73 0.77 26.54
CA ILE A 453 -14.92 1.12 25.38
C ILE A 453 -14.84 -0.04 24.37
N GLY A 454 -14.37 0.24 23.15
CA GLY A 454 -13.86 -0.75 22.23
C GLY A 454 -12.37 -0.95 22.46
N MET A 455 -11.90 -2.19 22.39
CA MET A 455 -10.49 -2.57 22.38
C MET A 455 -10.27 -3.64 21.30
N HIS A 456 -10.15 -3.21 20.06
CA HIS A 456 -10.06 -4.10 18.92
C HIS A 456 -8.62 -4.61 18.71
N PHE A 457 -8.42 -5.91 18.92
CA PHE A 457 -7.15 -6.61 18.71
C PHE A 457 -7.10 -7.28 17.35
N PHE A 458 -5.95 -7.24 16.71
CA PHE A 458 -5.71 -7.93 15.44
C PHE A 458 -5.23 -9.37 15.66
N ASN A 459 -5.67 -10.29 14.80
CA ASN A 459 -5.31 -11.71 14.90
C ASN A 459 -4.00 -12.02 14.14
N PRO A 460 -3.03 -12.72 14.74
CA PRO A 460 -3.02 -13.25 16.12
C PRO A 460 -2.55 -12.18 17.13
N ALA A 461 -3.33 -11.95 18.18
CA ALA A 461 -3.08 -10.89 19.16
C ALA A 461 -1.65 -10.87 19.73
N PRO A 462 -0.99 -12.00 20.04
CA PRO A 462 0.38 -11.98 20.56
C PRO A 462 1.46 -11.54 19.56
N ALA A 463 1.15 -11.47 18.27
CA ALA A 463 2.10 -11.09 17.21
C ALA A 463 1.85 -9.68 16.65
N MET A 464 0.62 -9.23 16.72
CA MET A 464 0.24 -7.91 16.20
C MET A 464 0.58 -6.81 17.21
N LYS A 465 1.02 -5.66 16.67
CA LYS A 465 1.48 -4.52 17.51
C LYS A 465 0.45 -3.41 17.64
N LEU A 466 -0.74 -3.60 17.04
CA LEU A 466 -1.81 -2.61 17.03
C LEU A 466 -2.98 -3.08 17.90
N VAL A 467 -3.51 -2.16 18.69
CA VAL A 467 -4.84 -2.23 19.31
C VAL A 467 -5.54 -0.91 19.00
N GLU A 468 -6.72 -0.99 18.39
CA GLU A 468 -7.58 0.19 18.18
C GLU A 468 -8.46 0.38 19.43
N VAL A 469 -8.49 1.61 19.95
CA VAL A 469 -9.26 1.98 21.15
C VAL A 469 -10.29 3.03 20.81
#